data_80b5252cbe01729fdbb6ebb1177f1bca
#
_entry.id   80b5252cbe01729fdbb6ebb1177f1bca
#
_cell.length_a   1.000
_cell.length_b   1.000
_cell.length_c   1.000
_cell.angle_alpha   90.00
_cell.angle_beta   90.00
_cell.angle_gamma   90.00
#
_symmetry.space_group_name_H-M   'P 1'
#
loop_
_entity.id
_entity.type
_entity.pdbx_description
1 polymer ?
#
loop_
_entity_poly.entity_id
_entity_poly.type
_entity_poly.pdbx_seq_one_letter_code
_entity_poly.pdbx_strand_id
1 'polypeptide(L)'
;MFDNYEKFKKDVYALTKIDLNYYKEKQMRRRIDTIATKHGCSNYDEYIRVLKTDKDKFEAFVNFLTINVSEFYRNPDQWKLMDENVIPKLIKQHGKNLHVWSAACSTGDEPYSLVMALSKH
;
A
#
# COMPACT_ATOMS: atom_id res chain seq x y z
N MET A 1 19.68 11.78 5.39
CA MET A 1 19.25 10.38 5.66
C MET A 1 19.80 9.94 7.00
N PHE A 2 18.99 9.29 7.81
CA PHE A 2 19.45 8.75 9.09
C PHE A 2 20.37 7.54 8.87
N ASP A 3 21.29 7.31 9.81
CA ASP A 3 22.23 6.19 9.76
C ASP A 3 21.65 4.93 10.42
N ASN A 4 22.30 3.77 10.18
CA ASN A 4 21.91 2.48 10.76
C ASN A 4 20.53 1.96 10.35
N TYR A 5 20.18 2.09 9.09
CA TYR A 5 18.91 1.60 8.56
C TYR A 5 18.76 0.07 8.71
N GLU A 6 19.84 -0.70 8.60
CA GLU A 6 19.81 -2.16 8.80
C GLU A 6 19.38 -2.54 10.22
N LYS A 7 19.89 -1.85 11.23
CA LYS A 7 19.44 -2.03 12.61
C LYS A 7 17.97 -1.64 12.76
N PHE A 8 17.58 -0.52 12.19
CA PHE A 8 16.20 -0.04 12.22
C PHE A 8 15.21 -1.06 11.62
N LYS A 9 15.55 -1.68 10.50
CA LYS A 9 14.74 -2.75 9.90
C LYS A 9 14.47 -3.91 10.88
N LYS A 10 15.51 -4.33 11.61
CA LYS A 10 15.39 -5.40 12.62
C LYS A 10 14.51 -4.96 13.79
N ASP A 11 14.68 -3.74 14.27
CA ASP A 11 13.90 -3.20 15.37
C ASP A 11 12.42 -3.04 14.99
N VAL A 12 12.12 -2.59 13.77
CA VAL A 12 10.76 -2.51 13.23
C VAL A 12 10.13 -3.90 13.11
N TYR A 13 10.87 -4.88 12.62
CA TYR A 13 10.38 -6.25 12.55
C TYR A 13 10.04 -6.83 13.94
N ALA A 14 10.87 -6.56 14.93
CA ALA A 14 10.62 -6.99 16.31
C ALA A 14 9.32 -6.36 16.87
N LEU A 15 9.04 -5.09 16.52
CA LEU A 15 7.87 -4.37 17.02
C LEU A 15 6.57 -4.67 16.25
N THR A 16 6.65 -4.80 14.94
CA THR A 16 5.48 -4.81 14.05
C THR A 16 5.27 -6.12 13.30
N LYS A 17 6.29 -6.98 13.23
CA LYS A 17 6.38 -8.15 12.35
C LYS A 17 6.34 -7.80 10.85
N ILE A 18 6.50 -6.54 10.50
CA ILE A 18 6.62 -6.08 9.12
C ILE A 18 8.09 -6.10 8.71
N ASP A 19 8.42 -6.84 7.67
CA ASP A 19 9.77 -6.93 7.13
C ASP A 19 9.99 -5.88 6.06
N LEU A 20 10.79 -4.86 6.39
CA LEU A 20 11.10 -3.76 5.47
C LEU A 20 11.99 -4.19 4.28
N ASN A 21 12.57 -5.39 4.30
CA ASN A 21 13.34 -5.91 3.17
C ASN A 21 12.47 -6.20 1.93
N TYR A 22 11.16 -6.38 2.10
CA TYR A 22 10.22 -6.55 0.98
C TYR A 22 9.88 -5.27 0.24
N TYR A 23 10.31 -4.12 0.74
CA TYR A 23 10.06 -2.82 0.11
C TYR A 23 11.30 -2.31 -0.62
N LYS A 24 11.10 -1.45 -1.61
CA LYS A 24 12.19 -0.75 -2.29
C LYS A 24 12.90 0.17 -1.29
N GLU A 25 14.12 -0.17 -0.90
CA GLU A 25 14.86 0.44 0.20
C GLU A 25 14.93 1.96 0.11
N LYS A 26 15.40 2.49 -1.01
CA LYS A 26 15.58 3.94 -1.20
C LYS A 26 14.27 4.73 -0.97
N GLN A 27 13.15 4.21 -1.47
CA GLN A 27 11.84 4.87 -1.35
C GLN A 27 11.30 4.74 0.07
N MET A 28 11.37 3.55 0.65
CA MET A 28 10.88 3.30 2.00
C MET A 28 11.69 4.09 3.03
N ARG A 29 13.01 4.08 2.91
CA ARG A 29 13.89 4.84 3.80
C ARG A 29 13.59 6.33 3.80
N ARG A 30 13.43 6.92 2.61
CA ARG A 30 13.05 8.34 2.47
C ARG A 30 11.70 8.65 3.15
N ARG A 31 10.72 7.77 2.99
CA ARG A 31 9.41 7.92 3.61
C ARG A 31 9.48 7.83 5.13
N ILE A 32 10.26 6.88 5.64
CA ILE A 32 10.46 6.70 7.08
C ILE A 32 11.19 7.91 7.68
N ASP A 33 12.24 8.40 7.04
CA ASP A 33 12.95 9.60 7.49
C ASP A 33 11.99 10.80 7.58
N THR A 34 11.08 10.93 6.64
CA THR A 34 10.08 12.01 6.63
C THR A 34 9.13 11.91 7.82
N ILE A 35 8.57 10.73 8.09
CA ILE A 35 7.64 10.58 9.22
C ILE A 35 8.35 10.67 10.57
N ALA A 36 9.56 10.14 10.68
CA ALA A 36 10.36 10.26 11.90
C ALA A 36 10.69 11.72 12.22
N THR A 37 11.09 12.48 11.22
CA THR A 37 11.32 13.93 11.35
C THR A 37 10.05 14.67 11.73
N LYS A 38 8.92 14.33 11.14
CA LYS A 38 7.60 14.89 11.49
C LYS A 38 7.24 14.62 12.96
N HIS A 39 7.66 13.48 13.50
CA HIS A 39 7.47 13.12 14.90
C HIS A 39 8.55 13.71 15.84
N GLY A 40 9.42 14.58 15.33
CA GLY A 40 10.44 15.29 16.12
C GLY A 40 11.71 14.48 16.40
N CYS A 41 11.95 13.39 15.67
CA CYS A 41 13.11 12.54 15.87
C CYS A 41 14.25 12.89 14.90
N SER A 42 15.50 12.80 15.39
CA SER A 42 16.71 13.11 14.63
C SER A 42 17.47 11.87 14.15
N ASN A 43 17.11 10.70 14.66
CA ASN A 43 17.73 9.42 14.30
C ASN A 43 16.78 8.25 14.53
N TYR A 44 17.14 7.06 14.03
CA TYR A 44 16.29 5.86 14.14
C TYR A 44 16.18 5.33 15.56
N ASP A 45 17.21 5.40 16.39
CA ASP A 45 17.17 4.91 17.77
C ASP A 45 16.17 5.73 18.62
N GLU A 46 16.14 7.03 18.40
CA GLU A 46 15.16 7.93 19.01
C GLU A 46 13.75 7.61 18.53
N TYR A 47 13.58 7.39 17.24
CA TYR A 47 12.28 7.06 16.65
C TYR A 47 11.74 5.71 17.16
N ILE A 48 12.58 4.69 17.28
CA ILE A 48 12.19 3.41 17.87
C ILE A 48 11.72 3.57 19.31
N ARG A 49 12.39 4.42 20.11
CA ARG A 49 11.93 4.72 21.48
C ARG A 49 10.55 5.37 21.48
N VAL A 50 10.31 6.32 20.60
CA VAL A 50 9.00 6.96 20.44
C VAL A 50 7.92 5.94 20.05
N LEU A 51 8.20 5.06 19.09
CA LEU A 51 7.27 4.01 18.66
C LEU A 51 6.93 3.01 19.79
N LYS A 52 7.85 2.78 20.72
CA LYS A 52 7.61 1.91 21.90
C LYS A 52 6.78 2.56 22.99
N THR A 53 6.79 3.86 23.10
CA THR A 53 6.18 4.60 24.21
C THR A 53 4.92 5.36 23.84
N ASP A 54 4.73 5.70 22.56
CA ASP A 54 3.59 6.47 22.06
C ASP A 54 2.76 5.62 21.10
N LYS A 55 1.61 5.15 21.58
CA LYS A 55 0.71 4.29 20.83
C LYS A 55 0.17 4.97 19.56
N ASP A 56 -0.17 6.24 19.65
CA ASP A 56 -0.74 6.98 18.51
C ASP A 56 0.29 7.12 17.38
N LYS A 57 1.54 7.41 17.72
CA LYS A 57 2.64 7.47 16.74
C LYS A 57 2.98 6.10 16.17
N PHE A 58 2.89 5.05 16.98
CA PHE A 58 3.06 3.68 16.52
C PHE A 58 1.99 3.30 15.50
N GLU A 59 0.72 3.55 15.78
CA GLU A 59 -0.39 3.29 14.86
C GLU A 59 -0.25 4.11 13.57
N ALA A 60 0.11 5.38 13.68
CA ALA A 60 0.38 6.24 12.53
C ALA A 60 1.53 5.70 11.67
N PHE A 61 2.58 5.18 12.27
CA PHE A 61 3.70 4.56 11.58
C PHE A 61 3.31 3.29 10.83
N VAL A 62 2.58 2.38 11.47
CA VAL A 62 2.08 1.14 10.83
C VAL A 62 1.16 1.47 9.65
N ASN A 63 0.24 2.40 9.82
CA ASN A 63 -0.64 2.86 8.74
C ASN A 63 0.14 3.50 7.59
N PHE A 64 1.19 4.24 7.89
CA PHE A 64 2.06 4.84 6.90
C PHE A 64 2.87 3.81 6.09
N LEU A 65 3.35 2.74 6.74
CA LEU A 65 4.06 1.65 6.07
C LEU A 65 3.15 0.87 5.12
N THR A 66 1.96 0.54 5.55
CA THR A 66 1.04 -0.34 4.83
C THR A 66 0.28 0.35 3.70
N ILE A 67 0.28 1.68 3.64
CA ILE A 67 -0.40 2.52 2.62
C ILE A 67 -1.78 1.97 2.29
N ASN A 68 -2.70 2.07 3.23
CA ASN A 68 -4.09 1.64 3.05
C ASN A 68 -4.85 2.71 2.23
N VAL A 69 -4.72 2.67 0.92
CA VAL A 69 -5.52 3.46 0.00
C VAL A 69 -6.45 2.52 -0.74
N SER A 70 -7.76 2.77 -0.62
CA SER A 70 -8.78 2.13 -1.43
C SER A 70 -9.72 3.19 -1.96
N GLU A 71 -9.95 3.19 -3.27
CA GLU A 71 -10.83 4.15 -3.95
C GLU A 71 -11.40 3.55 -5.22
N PHE A 72 -12.54 4.06 -5.64
CA PHE A 72 -13.12 3.71 -6.94
C PHE A 72 -12.17 4.09 -8.06
N TYR A 73 -12.00 3.20 -9.05
CA TYR A 73 -11.11 3.40 -10.20
C TYR A 73 -9.67 3.78 -9.82
N ARG A 74 -9.17 3.23 -8.71
CA ARG A 74 -7.77 3.42 -8.30
C ARG A 74 -6.82 3.11 -9.44
N ASN A 75 -5.85 3.99 -9.70
CA ASN A 75 -4.97 3.98 -10.87
C ASN A 75 -5.76 4.08 -12.20
N PRO A 76 -6.33 5.24 -12.52
CA PRO A 76 -7.26 5.41 -13.65
C PRO A 76 -6.72 4.94 -14.99
N ASP A 77 -5.42 5.08 -15.23
CA ASP A 77 -4.78 4.63 -16.47
C ASP A 77 -4.89 3.10 -16.66
N GLN A 78 -4.83 2.35 -15.57
CA GLN A 78 -5.04 0.90 -15.59
C GLN A 78 -6.50 0.55 -15.90
N TRP A 79 -7.46 1.29 -15.37
CA TRP A 79 -8.88 1.11 -15.68
C TRP A 79 -9.19 1.45 -17.13
N LYS A 80 -8.56 2.48 -17.67
CA LYS A 80 -8.66 2.81 -19.09
C LYS A 80 -8.16 1.66 -19.97
N LEU A 81 -7.01 1.08 -19.64
CA LEU A 81 -6.47 -0.08 -20.32
C LEU A 81 -7.40 -1.29 -20.24
N MET A 82 -7.99 -1.53 -19.06
CA MET A 82 -8.99 -2.57 -18.86
C MET A 82 -10.20 -2.39 -19.75
N ASP A 83 -10.76 -1.18 -19.79
CA ASP A 83 -11.96 -0.84 -20.54
C ASP A 83 -11.75 -0.91 -22.06
N GLU A 84 -10.62 -0.43 -22.55
CA GLU A 84 -10.31 -0.34 -23.99
C GLU A 84 -9.76 -1.67 -24.57
N ASN A 85 -9.04 -2.47 -23.81
CA ASN A 85 -8.30 -3.60 -24.32
C ASN A 85 -8.64 -4.95 -23.68
N VAL A 86 -8.68 -5.01 -22.34
CA VAL A 86 -8.77 -6.29 -21.63
C VAL A 86 -10.20 -6.84 -21.65
N ILE A 87 -11.18 -6.05 -21.23
CA ILE A 87 -12.58 -6.46 -21.16
C ILE A 87 -13.14 -6.83 -22.54
N PRO A 88 -12.96 -6.02 -23.60
CA PRO A 88 -13.41 -6.37 -24.94
C PRO A 88 -12.80 -7.68 -25.46
N LYS A 89 -11.51 -7.89 -25.19
CA LYS A 89 -10.81 -9.12 -25.58
C LYS A 89 -11.37 -10.36 -24.86
N LEU A 90 -11.63 -10.26 -23.55
CA LEU A 90 -12.21 -11.34 -22.77
C LEU A 90 -13.62 -11.68 -23.24
N ILE A 91 -14.45 -10.69 -23.51
CA ILE A 91 -15.80 -10.89 -24.03
C ILE A 91 -15.78 -11.55 -25.41
N LYS A 92 -14.87 -11.12 -26.28
CA LYS A 92 -14.68 -11.71 -27.61
C LYS A 92 -14.29 -13.19 -27.52
N GLN A 93 -13.46 -13.57 -26.56
CA GLN A 93 -12.98 -14.95 -26.40
C GLN A 93 -13.95 -15.85 -25.67
N HIS A 94 -14.67 -15.34 -24.67
CA HIS A 94 -15.44 -16.15 -23.71
C HIS A 94 -16.93 -15.78 -23.61
N GLY A 95 -17.38 -14.79 -24.38
CA GLY A 95 -18.75 -14.24 -24.25
C GLY A 95 -18.94 -13.43 -22.98
N LYS A 96 -20.21 -13.15 -22.63
CA LYS A 96 -20.55 -12.30 -21.49
C LYS A 96 -20.66 -13.04 -20.16
N ASN A 97 -20.54 -14.36 -20.14
CA ASN A 97 -20.55 -15.16 -18.92
C ASN A 97 -19.14 -15.22 -18.31
N LEU A 98 -18.70 -14.12 -17.71
CA LEU A 98 -17.40 -14.02 -17.08
C LEU A 98 -17.54 -14.19 -15.56
N HIS A 99 -16.61 -14.97 -14.99
CA HIS A 99 -16.43 -15.07 -13.55
C HIS A 99 -15.20 -14.24 -13.16
N VAL A 100 -15.40 -13.24 -12.32
CA VAL A 100 -14.36 -12.29 -11.93
C VAL A 100 -14.18 -12.33 -10.42
N TRP A 101 -12.92 -12.40 -10.00
CA TRP A 101 -12.55 -12.37 -8.60
C TRP A 101 -11.65 -11.15 -8.32
N SER A 102 -12.07 -10.30 -7.39
CA SER A 102 -11.24 -9.23 -6.85
C SER A 102 -10.56 -9.72 -5.58
N ALA A 103 -9.27 -10.04 -5.68
CA ALA A 103 -8.46 -10.45 -4.54
C ALA A 103 -8.10 -9.25 -3.67
N ALA A 104 -8.23 -9.40 -2.33
CA ALA A 104 -7.93 -8.34 -1.37
C ALA A 104 -8.73 -7.04 -1.62
N CYS A 105 -10.04 -7.15 -1.75
CA CYS A 105 -10.92 -6.05 -2.16
C CYS A 105 -11.13 -4.94 -1.12
N SER A 106 -10.61 -5.09 0.10
CA SER A 106 -10.73 -4.10 1.19
C SER A 106 -12.17 -3.65 1.44
N THR A 107 -12.50 -2.38 1.18
CA THR A 107 -13.83 -1.78 1.38
C THR A 107 -14.81 -1.99 0.23
N GLY A 108 -14.42 -2.69 -0.82
CA GLY A 108 -15.26 -3.01 -1.96
C GLY A 108 -15.13 -2.05 -3.15
N ASP A 109 -14.26 -1.07 -3.09
CA ASP A 109 -14.09 -0.07 -4.17
C ASP A 109 -13.67 -0.70 -5.50
N GLU A 110 -12.78 -1.70 -5.46
CA GLU A 110 -12.32 -2.40 -6.67
C GLU A 110 -13.42 -3.30 -7.29
N PRO A 111 -14.09 -4.21 -6.55
CA PRO A 111 -15.13 -5.04 -7.15
C PRO A 111 -16.31 -4.22 -7.65
N TYR A 112 -16.71 -3.14 -6.99
CA TYR A 112 -17.74 -2.24 -7.50
C TYR A 112 -17.27 -1.49 -8.76
N SER A 113 -16.00 -1.07 -8.82
CA SER A 113 -15.42 -0.51 -10.04
C SER A 113 -15.44 -1.50 -11.21
N LEU A 114 -15.13 -2.78 -10.95
CA LEU A 114 -15.24 -3.86 -11.95
C LEU A 114 -16.65 -4.01 -12.48
N VAL A 115 -17.67 -4.03 -11.60
CA VAL A 115 -19.08 -4.12 -12.00
C VAL A 115 -19.46 -2.93 -12.90
N MET A 116 -19.08 -1.72 -12.50
CA MET A 116 -19.35 -0.52 -13.30
C MET A 116 -18.63 -0.55 -14.66
N ALA A 117 -17.37 -0.99 -14.70
CA ALA A 117 -16.62 -1.12 -15.94
C ALA A 117 -17.22 -2.19 -16.87
N LEU A 118 -17.55 -3.37 -16.33
CA LEU A 118 -18.16 -4.45 -17.10
C LEU A 118 -19.56 -4.10 -17.61
N SER A 119 -20.32 -3.28 -16.90
CA SER A 119 -21.67 -2.86 -17.30
C SER A 119 -21.70 -2.01 -18.57
N LYS A 120 -20.56 -1.42 -18.97
CA LYS A 120 -20.42 -0.67 -20.22
C LYS A 120 -20.35 -1.55 -21.49
N HIS A 121 -20.10 -2.81 -21.29
CA HIS A 121 -19.92 -3.81 -22.34
C HIS A 121 -21.03 -4.84 -22.28
#